data_4f996deed2ef43b9dc9e65330c9b3ee4
#
_entry.id   4f996deed2ef43b9dc9e65330c9b3ee4
#
_cell.length_a   1.000
_cell.length_b   1.000
_cell.length_c   1.000
_cell.angle_alpha   90.00
_cell.angle_beta   90.00
_cell.angle_gamma   90.00
#
_symmetry.space_group_name_H-M   'P 1'
#
loop_
_entity.id
_entity.type
_entity.pdbx_description
1 polymer ?
#
loop_
_entity_poly.entity_id
_entity_poly.type
_entity_poly.pdbx_seq_one_letter_code
_entity_poly.pdbx_strand_id
1 'polypeptide(L)'
;YGEIDITMNILEEMIRTVPKMQVIVNADDALSAYLAMDSGNPYITYGISKPVQKSAANEIREGRFCKKCGARLEYSFYHYSQLGDYKCPSCGFARPEIKYDAHDVKVGDQLSFQVEDKHLTANYKGFYNVYNILAAYAGLRTAGFSGEHFQNMLQKFNPENGRMEQFRIKGTGVMLNLAKNPAGFNQNISAVMQDKTQKDIIITINDNAQDGTDISWLWDVDFDLLGNDSVKSITVSGIRCQDMRLRLKYVDIPSVLEGDVEKAIRDRVEDGV
;
A
#
# COMPACT_ATOMS: atom_id res chain seq x y z
N TYR A 1 -11.42 -1.23 16.14
CA TYR A 1 -12.50 -1.98 15.46
C TYR A 1 -13.63 -1.10 14.95
N GLY A 2 -13.82 0.13 15.47
CA GLY A 2 -14.92 1.01 15.07
C GLY A 2 -14.69 1.85 13.82
N GLU A 3 -13.46 2.23 13.52
CA GLU A 3 -13.16 3.20 12.46
C GLU A 3 -13.51 2.70 11.06
N ILE A 4 -13.18 1.44 10.74
CA ILE A 4 -13.49 0.87 9.43
C ILE A 4 -14.99 0.70 9.24
N ASP A 5 -15.69 0.20 10.26
CA ASP A 5 -17.15 0.03 10.20
C ASP A 5 -17.85 1.39 10.07
N ILE A 6 -17.39 2.41 10.79
CA ILE A 6 -17.92 3.78 10.67
C ILE A 6 -17.66 4.32 9.26
N THR A 7 -16.46 4.18 8.74
CA THR A 7 -16.10 4.64 7.38
C THR A 7 -16.92 3.90 6.33
N MET A 8 -17.07 2.58 6.45
CA MET A 8 -17.88 1.77 5.56
C MET A 8 -19.34 2.23 5.54
N ASN A 9 -19.93 2.45 6.72
CA ASN A 9 -21.32 2.92 6.83
C ASN A 9 -21.52 4.30 6.19
N ILE A 10 -20.59 5.24 6.41
CA ILE A 10 -20.63 6.56 5.78
C ILE A 10 -20.55 6.45 4.26
N LEU A 11 -19.62 5.66 3.74
CA LEU A 11 -19.49 5.47 2.29
C LEU A 11 -20.71 4.80 1.69
N GLU A 12 -21.28 3.81 2.36
CA GLU A 12 -22.50 3.13 1.92
C GLU A 12 -23.69 4.09 1.85
N GLU A 13 -23.88 4.90 2.88
CA GLU A 13 -24.91 5.93 2.90
C GLU A 13 -24.73 6.93 1.76
N MET A 14 -23.51 7.43 1.56
CA MET A 14 -23.19 8.35 0.47
C MET A 14 -23.46 7.74 -0.91
N ILE A 15 -23.05 6.51 -1.16
CA ILE A 15 -23.28 5.82 -2.43
C ILE A 15 -24.78 5.68 -2.71
N ARG A 16 -25.56 5.30 -1.71
CA ARG A 16 -27.02 5.13 -1.84
C ARG A 16 -27.77 6.43 -2.11
N THR A 17 -27.24 7.60 -1.69
CA THR A 17 -27.86 8.90 -2.00
C THR A 17 -27.80 9.26 -3.49
N VAL A 18 -26.95 8.61 -4.28
CA VAL A 18 -26.78 8.84 -5.72
C VAL A 18 -26.93 7.53 -6.51
N PRO A 19 -28.16 7.01 -6.71
CA PRO A 19 -28.37 5.65 -7.24
C PRO A 19 -27.83 5.38 -8.65
N LYS A 20 -27.52 6.42 -9.41
CA LYS A 20 -26.94 6.30 -10.77
C LYS A 20 -25.43 6.49 -10.81
N MET A 21 -24.81 6.73 -9.64
CA MET A 21 -23.37 6.87 -9.55
C MET A 21 -22.70 5.54 -9.91
N GLN A 22 -21.77 5.58 -10.85
CA GLN A 22 -20.93 4.43 -11.18
C GLN A 22 -19.81 4.29 -10.14
N VAL A 23 -19.76 3.16 -9.46
CA VAL A 23 -18.75 2.87 -8.45
C VAL A 23 -17.62 2.06 -9.09
N ILE A 24 -16.38 2.48 -8.89
CA ILE A 24 -15.19 1.76 -9.38
C ILE A 24 -14.46 1.20 -8.15
N VAL A 25 -14.34 -0.12 -8.06
CA VAL A 25 -13.82 -0.78 -6.87
C VAL A 25 -12.75 -1.80 -7.17
N ASN A 26 -11.87 -1.98 -6.21
CA ASN A 26 -10.91 -3.09 -6.20
C ASN A 26 -11.65 -4.40 -5.89
N ALA A 27 -11.70 -5.32 -6.86
CA ALA A 27 -12.32 -6.63 -6.69
C ALA A 27 -11.60 -7.49 -5.65
N ASP A 28 -10.29 -7.30 -5.50
CA ASP A 28 -9.45 -8.07 -4.58
C ASP A 28 -9.59 -7.62 -3.12
N ASP A 29 -10.27 -6.51 -2.87
CA ASP A 29 -10.60 -6.01 -1.53
C ASP A 29 -12.04 -6.35 -1.16
N ALA A 30 -12.21 -7.27 -0.23
CA ALA A 30 -13.53 -7.75 0.19
C ALA A 30 -14.43 -6.64 0.76
N LEU A 31 -13.84 -5.60 1.38
CA LEU A 31 -14.60 -4.49 1.95
C LEU A 31 -15.15 -3.58 0.85
N SER A 32 -14.28 -3.16 -0.07
CA SER A 32 -14.66 -2.31 -1.22
C SER A 32 -15.65 -3.01 -2.14
N ALA A 33 -15.43 -4.30 -2.42
CA ALA A 33 -16.32 -5.10 -3.24
C ALA A 33 -17.71 -5.25 -2.58
N TYR A 34 -17.75 -5.48 -1.26
CA TYR A 34 -19.02 -5.55 -0.53
C TYR A 34 -19.82 -4.24 -0.66
N LEU A 35 -19.17 -3.09 -0.44
CA LEU A 35 -19.81 -1.78 -0.60
C LEU A 35 -20.47 -1.60 -1.97
N ALA A 36 -19.74 -1.95 -3.03
CA ALA A 36 -20.25 -1.81 -4.39
C ALA A 36 -21.42 -2.75 -4.65
N MET A 37 -21.30 -4.02 -4.25
CA MET A 37 -22.32 -5.05 -4.49
C MET A 37 -23.59 -4.82 -3.67
N ASP A 38 -23.46 -4.30 -2.44
CA ASP A 38 -24.60 -4.07 -1.53
C ASP A 38 -25.31 -2.74 -1.78
N SER A 39 -24.64 -1.78 -2.39
CA SER A 39 -25.19 -0.45 -2.66
C SER A 39 -26.37 -0.45 -3.65
N GLY A 40 -26.42 -1.44 -4.53
CA GLY A 40 -27.37 -1.48 -5.65
C GLY A 40 -27.01 -0.54 -6.82
N ASN A 41 -25.92 0.19 -6.74
CA ASN A 41 -25.42 1.06 -7.79
C ASN A 41 -24.70 0.25 -8.89
N PRO A 42 -24.65 0.76 -10.14
CA PRO A 42 -23.78 0.17 -11.14
C PRO A 42 -22.32 0.25 -10.71
N TYR A 43 -21.60 -0.85 -10.83
CA TYR A 43 -20.19 -0.88 -10.44
C TYR A 43 -19.28 -1.51 -11.50
N ILE A 44 -18.03 -1.14 -11.46
CA ILE A 44 -16.94 -1.65 -12.29
C ILE A 44 -15.81 -2.08 -11.37
N THR A 45 -15.20 -3.19 -11.71
CA THR A 45 -14.14 -3.81 -10.93
C THR A 45 -12.79 -3.73 -11.63
N TYR A 46 -11.74 -3.58 -10.83
CA TYR A 46 -10.37 -3.81 -11.25
C TYR A 46 -9.68 -4.72 -10.24
N GLY A 47 -8.63 -5.41 -10.66
CA GLY A 47 -7.91 -6.33 -9.76
C GLY A 47 -6.85 -7.13 -10.48
N ILE A 48 -6.32 -8.15 -9.81
CA ILE A 48 -5.26 -9.03 -10.30
C ILE A 48 -5.70 -10.48 -10.07
N SER A 49 -6.06 -11.17 -11.14
CA SER A 49 -6.69 -12.49 -11.05
C SER A 49 -5.76 -13.63 -10.63
N LYS A 50 -4.44 -13.44 -10.78
CA LYS A 50 -3.43 -14.48 -10.49
C LYS A 50 -2.48 -14.04 -9.37
N PRO A 51 -1.97 -14.97 -8.55
CA PRO A 51 -0.98 -14.62 -7.53
C PRO A 51 0.31 -14.10 -8.18
N VAL A 52 0.81 -12.96 -7.70
CA VAL A 52 2.04 -12.30 -8.21
C VAL A 52 3.20 -12.55 -7.26
N GLN A 53 2.97 -12.43 -5.97
CA GLN A 53 3.97 -12.62 -4.93
C GLN A 53 3.37 -13.35 -3.74
N LYS A 54 4.23 -13.96 -2.92
CA LYS A 54 3.77 -14.52 -1.65
C LYS A 54 3.61 -13.38 -0.64
N SER A 55 2.40 -13.27 -0.07
CA SER A 55 2.15 -12.38 1.06
C SER A 55 2.90 -12.87 2.30
N ALA A 56 3.34 -11.93 3.15
CA ALA A 56 3.90 -12.29 4.45
C ALA A 56 2.83 -12.97 5.32
N ALA A 57 3.23 -13.99 6.06
CA ALA A 57 2.30 -14.85 6.82
C ALA A 57 1.58 -14.09 7.96
N ASN A 58 2.17 -13.01 8.47
CA ASN A 58 1.74 -12.30 9.67
C ASN A 58 1.08 -10.94 9.43
N GLU A 59 0.79 -10.58 8.18
CA GLU A 59 0.12 -9.31 7.90
C GLU A 59 -1.24 -9.21 8.58
N ILE A 60 -1.51 -8.06 9.20
CA ILE A 60 -2.84 -7.74 9.74
C ILE A 60 -3.79 -7.55 8.57
N ARG A 61 -4.91 -8.28 8.63
CA ARG A 61 -5.92 -8.33 7.57
C ARG A 61 -7.25 -7.85 8.13
N GLU A 62 -7.62 -6.62 7.79
CA GLU A 62 -8.86 -6.00 8.23
C GLU A 62 -10.11 -6.66 7.60
N GLY A 63 -9.97 -7.15 6.36
CA GLY A 63 -11.01 -7.86 5.62
C GLY A 63 -11.15 -9.36 5.93
N ARG A 64 -10.86 -9.80 7.16
CA ARG A 64 -10.95 -11.23 7.54
C ARG A 64 -12.34 -11.82 7.54
N PHE A 65 -13.33 -10.98 7.83
CA PHE A 65 -14.69 -11.45 8.06
C PHE A 65 -15.64 -10.92 7.00
N CYS A 66 -16.54 -11.78 6.58
CA CYS A 66 -17.57 -11.45 5.62
C CYS A 66 -18.50 -10.37 6.17
N LYS A 67 -18.62 -9.23 5.51
CA LYS A 67 -19.53 -8.16 5.92
C LYS A 67 -20.99 -8.54 5.82
N LYS A 68 -21.33 -9.56 5.00
CA LYS A 68 -22.70 -10.03 4.84
C LYS A 68 -23.19 -10.92 5.99
N CYS A 69 -22.32 -11.78 6.54
CA CYS A 69 -22.77 -12.79 7.53
C CYS A 69 -21.82 -12.96 8.73
N GLY A 70 -20.71 -12.24 8.80
CA GLY A 70 -19.75 -12.33 9.90
C GLY A 70 -18.83 -13.56 9.88
N ALA A 71 -19.01 -14.52 8.96
CA ALA A 71 -18.14 -15.69 8.90
C ALA A 71 -16.74 -15.31 8.39
N ARG A 72 -15.73 -16.09 8.78
CA ARG A 72 -14.37 -15.89 8.30
C ARG A 72 -14.27 -16.17 6.80
N LEU A 73 -13.64 -15.29 6.05
CA LEU A 73 -13.37 -15.47 4.63
C LEU A 73 -12.23 -16.47 4.42
N GLU A 74 -12.37 -17.29 3.40
CA GLU A 74 -11.32 -18.16 2.88
C GLU A 74 -10.68 -17.51 1.66
N TYR A 75 -9.35 -17.59 1.59
CA TYR A 75 -8.58 -17.02 0.49
C TYR A 75 -7.81 -18.13 -0.23
N SER A 76 -7.90 -18.13 -1.56
CA SER A 76 -7.07 -19.02 -2.39
C SER A 76 -5.65 -18.46 -2.52
N PHE A 77 -5.51 -17.12 -2.52
CA PHE A 77 -4.22 -16.43 -2.42
C PHE A 77 -4.41 -15.01 -1.89
N TYR A 78 -3.30 -14.45 -1.40
CA TYR A 78 -3.18 -13.05 -1.03
C TYR A 78 -2.10 -12.38 -1.87
N HIS A 79 -2.28 -11.09 -2.16
CA HIS A 79 -1.23 -10.23 -2.70
C HIS A 79 -0.48 -9.51 -1.58
N TYR A 80 -1.19 -8.71 -0.79
CA TYR A 80 -0.73 -8.09 0.46
C TYR A 80 -1.95 -7.66 1.29
N SER A 81 -1.78 -7.52 2.60
CA SER A 81 -2.87 -7.21 3.51
C SER A 81 -4.07 -8.14 3.27
N GLN A 82 -5.27 -7.59 3.08
CA GLN A 82 -6.49 -8.36 2.75
C GLN A 82 -6.76 -8.51 1.24
N LEU A 83 -5.90 -8.00 0.37
CA LEU A 83 -6.12 -8.08 -1.07
C LEU A 83 -5.81 -9.47 -1.61
N GLY A 84 -6.75 -10.04 -2.33
CA GLY A 84 -6.59 -11.36 -2.92
C GLY A 84 -7.88 -11.99 -3.43
N ASP A 85 -7.85 -13.28 -3.64
CA ASP A 85 -9.02 -14.05 -4.08
C ASP A 85 -9.71 -14.70 -2.89
N TYR A 86 -10.90 -14.23 -2.57
CA TYR A 86 -11.65 -14.62 -1.37
C TYR A 86 -13.04 -15.16 -1.67
N LYS A 87 -13.52 -16.00 -0.74
CA LYS A 87 -14.87 -16.51 -0.71
C LYS A 87 -15.35 -16.73 0.73
N CYS A 88 -16.61 -16.44 0.97
CA CYS A 88 -17.27 -16.78 2.22
C CYS A 88 -17.84 -18.20 2.15
N PRO A 89 -17.39 -19.13 3.01
CA PRO A 89 -17.90 -20.50 3.00
C PRO A 89 -19.35 -20.60 3.50
N SER A 90 -19.83 -19.58 4.23
CA SER A 90 -21.16 -19.60 4.87
C SER A 90 -22.26 -19.03 3.96
N CYS A 91 -22.04 -17.86 3.32
CA CYS A 91 -23.10 -17.18 2.56
C CYS A 91 -22.80 -17.08 1.05
N GLY A 92 -21.67 -17.60 0.60
CA GLY A 92 -21.27 -17.57 -0.81
C GLY A 92 -20.80 -16.23 -1.34
N PHE A 93 -20.71 -15.16 -0.49
CA PHE A 93 -20.08 -13.91 -0.90
C PHE A 93 -18.64 -14.18 -1.36
N ALA A 94 -18.29 -13.71 -2.53
CA ALA A 94 -16.98 -13.98 -3.13
C ALA A 94 -16.50 -12.78 -3.92
N ARG A 95 -15.23 -12.79 -4.28
CA ARG A 95 -14.64 -11.82 -5.18
C ARG A 95 -15.46 -11.72 -6.47
N PRO A 96 -15.91 -10.52 -6.87
CA PRO A 96 -16.62 -10.34 -8.13
C PRO A 96 -15.69 -10.58 -9.33
N GLU A 97 -16.29 -10.81 -10.49
CA GLU A 97 -15.56 -10.87 -11.75
C GLU A 97 -14.79 -9.55 -11.95
N ILE A 98 -13.55 -9.65 -12.42
CA ILE A 98 -12.67 -8.51 -12.64
C ILE A 98 -12.83 -8.03 -14.07
N LYS A 99 -13.28 -6.80 -14.27
CA LYS A 99 -13.39 -6.20 -15.59
C LYS A 99 -12.05 -5.72 -16.13
N TYR A 100 -11.28 -5.00 -15.30
CA TYR A 100 -9.93 -4.56 -15.67
C TYR A 100 -8.91 -5.39 -14.89
N ASP A 101 -8.54 -6.54 -15.46
CA ASP A 101 -7.63 -7.51 -14.87
C ASP A 101 -6.19 -7.25 -15.30
N ALA A 102 -5.30 -7.03 -14.31
CA ALA A 102 -3.88 -7.02 -14.60
C ALA A 102 -3.32 -8.44 -14.61
N HIS A 103 -2.68 -8.78 -15.70
CA HIS A 103 -1.99 -10.07 -15.86
C HIS A 103 -0.53 -9.85 -16.30
N ASP A 104 0.28 -10.91 -16.22
CA ASP A 104 1.71 -10.88 -16.49
C ASP A 104 2.46 -9.81 -15.67
N VAL A 105 2.02 -9.63 -14.41
CA VAL A 105 2.55 -8.62 -13.50
C VAL A 105 3.99 -8.95 -13.11
N LYS A 106 4.90 -8.02 -13.35
CA LYS A 106 6.30 -8.09 -12.93
C LYS A 106 6.62 -6.89 -12.03
N VAL A 107 7.23 -7.18 -10.91
CA VAL A 107 7.65 -6.19 -9.90
C VAL A 107 9.17 -6.27 -9.76
N GLY A 108 9.86 -5.21 -10.09
CA GLY A 108 11.32 -5.11 -10.05
C GLY A 108 11.75 -3.65 -10.04
N ASP A 109 12.81 -3.32 -10.79
CA ASP A 109 13.24 -1.93 -10.97
C ASP A 109 12.20 -1.09 -11.70
N GLN A 110 11.40 -1.74 -12.52
CA GLN A 110 10.19 -1.20 -13.14
C GLN A 110 9.02 -2.11 -12.83
N LEU A 111 7.83 -1.53 -12.74
CA LEU A 111 6.59 -2.27 -12.79
C LEU A 111 6.19 -2.51 -14.24
N SER A 112 5.72 -3.71 -14.56
CA SER A 112 5.08 -3.98 -15.85
C SER A 112 3.94 -4.96 -15.69
N PHE A 113 2.88 -4.77 -16.45
CA PHE A 113 1.73 -5.67 -16.51
C PHE A 113 0.92 -5.41 -17.78
N GLN A 114 0.02 -6.33 -18.09
CA GLN A 114 -0.95 -6.15 -19.17
C GLN A 114 -2.34 -5.92 -18.59
N VAL A 115 -3.12 -5.07 -19.23
CA VAL A 115 -4.54 -4.86 -18.96
C VAL A 115 -5.26 -4.62 -20.28
N GLU A 116 -6.36 -5.35 -20.55
CA GLU A 116 -6.96 -5.42 -21.88
C GLU A 116 -5.88 -5.77 -22.93
N ASP A 117 -5.76 -4.99 -23.98
CA ASP A 117 -4.74 -5.10 -25.04
C ASP A 117 -3.49 -4.23 -24.80
N LYS A 118 -3.37 -3.60 -23.64
CA LYS A 118 -2.30 -2.65 -23.31
C LYS A 118 -1.23 -3.28 -22.45
N HIS A 119 0.03 -3.10 -22.84
CA HIS A 119 1.18 -3.36 -21.98
C HIS A 119 1.60 -2.05 -21.29
N LEU A 120 1.52 -2.03 -19.97
CA LEU A 120 1.83 -0.87 -19.15
C LEU A 120 3.15 -1.08 -18.40
N THR A 121 3.98 -0.03 -18.39
CA THR A 121 5.23 0.02 -17.63
C THR A 121 5.32 1.32 -16.84
N ALA A 122 5.87 1.23 -15.64
CA ALA A 122 6.08 2.40 -14.77
C ALA A 122 7.48 2.37 -14.15
N ASN A 123 8.15 3.51 -14.14
CA ASN A 123 9.52 3.67 -13.64
C ASN A 123 9.58 3.86 -12.11
N TYR A 124 8.64 3.31 -11.38
CA TYR A 124 8.62 3.37 -9.92
C TYR A 124 8.27 2.00 -9.32
N LYS A 125 8.75 1.78 -8.12
CA LYS A 125 8.71 0.51 -7.41
C LYS A 125 7.44 0.38 -6.56
N GLY A 126 7.25 -0.80 -5.99
CA GLY A 126 6.18 -1.10 -5.05
C GLY A 126 4.96 -1.74 -5.71
N PHE A 127 4.66 -2.96 -5.31
CA PHE A 127 3.56 -3.75 -5.87
C PHE A 127 2.20 -3.06 -5.77
N TYR A 128 1.95 -2.32 -4.70
CA TYR A 128 0.70 -1.56 -4.50
C TYR A 128 0.42 -0.56 -5.64
N ASN A 129 1.46 -0.10 -6.34
CA ASN A 129 1.30 0.81 -7.47
C ASN A 129 0.63 0.15 -8.68
N VAL A 130 0.67 -1.17 -8.80
CA VAL A 130 -0.11 -1.88 -9.82
C VAL A 130 -1.60 -1.60 -9.63
N TYR A 131 -2.11 -1.68 -8.39
CA TYR A 131 -3.49 -1.34 -8.07
C TYR A 131 -3.82 0.13 -8.28
N ASN A 132 -2.89 1.04 -7.93
CA ASN A 132 -3.08 2.48 -8.16
C ASN A 132 -3.19 2.79 -9.66
N ILE A 133 -2.35 2.18 -10.48
CA ILE A 133 -2.37 2.34 -11.94
C ILE A 133 -3.66 1.73 -12.52
N LEU A 134 -4.06 0.55 -12.06
CA LEU A 134 -5.31 -0.08 -12.47
C LEU A 134 -6.53 0.76 -12.11
N ALA A 135 -6.57 1.34 -10.92
CA ALA A 135 -7.65 2.23 -10.49
C ALA A 135 -7.76 3.45 -11.41
N ALA A 136 -6.61 4.08 -11.72
CA ALA A 136 -6.55 5.21 -12.64
C ALA A 136 -6.97 4.81 -14.06
N TYR A 137 -6.51 3.66 -14.54
CA TYR A 137 -6.91 3.11 -15.84
C TYR A 137 -8.41 2.81 -15.91
N ALA A 138 -8.96 2.13 -14.90
CA ALA A 138 -10.38 1.83 -14.81
C ALA A 138 -11.23 3.12 -14.79
N GLY A 139 -10.79 4.14 -14.04
CA GLY A 139 -11.43 5.45 -14.00
C GLY A 139 -11.46 6.12 -15.38
N LEU A 140 -10.32 6.15 -16.06
CA LEU A 140 -10.19 6.73 -17.39
C LEU A 140 -11.08 6.00 -18.43
N ARG A 141 -11.07 4.68 -18.40
CA ARG A 141 -11.90 3.84 -19.29
C ARG A 141 -13.40 4.01 -19.02
N THR A 142 -13.77 4.11 -17.77
CA THR A 142 -15.16 4.35 -17.33
C THR A 142 -15.66 5.74 -17.75
N ALA A 143 -14.77 6.73 -17.76
CA ALA A 143 -15.07 8.07 -18.26
C ALA A 143 -15.13 8.16 -19.80
N GLY A 144 -14.99 7.04 -20.53
CA GLY A 144 -15.13 6.96 -21.98
C GLY A 144 -13.86 7.21 -22.78
N PHE A 145 -12.71 7.34 -22.15
CA PHE A 145 -11.44 7.50 -22.86
C PHE A 145 -10.87 6.14 -23.34
N SER A 146 -10.20 6.12 -24.49
CA SER A 146 -9.67 4.89 -25.10
C SER A 146 -8.51 4.24 -24.34
N GLY A 147 -7.82 4.98 -23.49
CA GLY A 147 -6.59 4.52 -22.83
C GLY A 147 -5.35 4.49 -23.74
N GLU A 148 -5.45 4.92 -25.00
CA GLU A 148 -4.37 4.88 -25.99
C GLU A 148 -3.11 5.62 -25.53
N HIS A 149 -3.27 6.77 -24.89
CA HIS A 149 -2.16 7.59 -24.41
C HIS A 149 -1.77 7.33 -22.95
N PHE A 150 -2.42 6.38 -22.28
CA PHE A 150 -2.21 6.14 -20.85
C PHE A 150 -0.77 5.75 -20.53
N GLN A 151 -0.14 4.89 -21.36
CA GLN A 151 1.27 4.51 -21.19
C GLN A 151 2.21 5.73 -21.27
N ASN A 152 1.96 6.65 -22.21
CA ASN A 152 2.77 7.86 -22.34
C ASN A 152 2.62 8.80 -21.13
N MET A 153 1.41 8.88 -20.56
CA MET A 153 1.16 9.63 -19.33
C MET A 153 1.88 8.99 -18.15
N LEU A 154 1.81 7.66 -18.05
CA LEU A 154 2.43 6.89 -16.98
C LEU A 154 3.97 7.04 -16.97
N GLN A 155 4.59 7.06 -18.15
CA GLN A 155 6.05 7.28 -18.27
C GLN A 155 6.49 8.69 -17.88
N LYS A 156 5.62 9.68 -18.05
CA LYS A 156 5.88 11.08 -17.67
C LYS A 156 5.55 11.37 -16.20
N PHE A 157 4.82 10.46 -15.56
CA PHE A 157 4.46 10.62 -14.18
C PHE A 157 5.68 10.40 -13.29
N ASN A 158 6.00 11.39 -12.48
CA ASN A 158 7.03 11.31 -11.46
C ASN A 158 6.35 11.28 -10.10
N PRO A 159 6.52 10.21 -9.29
CA PRO A 159 5.99 10.20 -7.94
C PRO A 159 6.61 11.32 -7.12
N GLU A 160 5.76 12.11 -6.48
CA GLU A 160 6.14 13.23 -5.61
C GLU A 160 5.51 13.04 -4.22
N ASN A 161 5.84 13.94 -3.30
CA ASN A 161 5.26 13.98 -1.96
C ASN A 161 5.52 12.70 -1.12
N GLY A 162 6.78 12.23 -1.15
CA GLY A 162 7.20 11.09 -0.33
C GLY A 162 6.68 9.73 -0.80
N ARG A 163 6.44 9.54 -2.10
CA ARG A 163 6.03 8.26 -2.65
C ARG A 163 7.13 7.62 -3.47
N MET A 164 8.09 6.97 -2.81
CA MET A 164 9.32 6.44 -3.41
C MET A 164 10.12 7.55 -4.12
N GLU A 165 10.04 8.77 -3.60
CA GLU A 165 10.68 9.95 -4.15
C GLU A 165 12.20 9.85 -3.99
N GLN A 166 12.94 10.07 -5.06
CA GLN A 166 14.39 9.89 -5.08
C GLN A 166 15.11 11.23 -5.17
N PHE A 167 16.10 11.39 -4.31
CA PHE A 167 16.97 12.55 -4.26
C PHE A 167 18.43 12.15 -4.33
N ARG A 168 19.29 13.12 -4.65
CA ARG A 168 20.74 13.04 -4.42
C ARG A 168 21.17 14.17 -3.50
N ILE A 169 21.74 13.80 -2.37
CA ILE A 169 22.27 14.76 -1.40
C ILE A 169 23.77 14.48 -1.26
N LYS A 170 24.63 15.44 -1.63
CA LYS A 170 26.11 15.30 -1.63
C LYS A 170 26.59 14.00 -2.34
N GLY A 171 25.92 13.59 -3.40
CA GLY A 171 26.27 12.36 -4.14
C GLY A 171 25.60 11.08 -3.63
N THR A 172 25.11 11.05 -2.40
CA THR A 172 24.39 9.93 -1.81
C THR A 172 22.95 9.85 -2.35
N GLY A 173 22.52 8.67 -2.78
CA GLY A 173 21.13 8.43 -3.17
C GLY A 173 20.25 8.35 -1.92
N VAL A 174 19.19 9.15 -1.90
CA VAL A 174 18.21 9.18 -0.80
C VAL A 174 16.84 8.88 -1.36
N MET A 175 16.09 7.98 -0.70
CA MET A 175 14.71 7.66 -1.03
C MET A 175 13.80 8.10 0.12
N LEU A 176 12.78 8.91 -0.20
CA LEU A 176 11.78 9.36 0.76
C LEU A 176 10.47 8.61 0.55
N ASN A 177 9.95 8.03 1.63
CA ASN A 177 8.67 7.37 1.65
C ASN A 177 7.80 7.86 2.80
N LEU A 178 6.55 8.16 2.51
CA LEU A 178 5.53 8.50 3.49
C LEU A 178 4.62 7.28 3.75
N ALA A 179 4.37 7.00 5.02
CA ALA A 179 3.35 6.04 5.45
C ALA A 179 2.58 6.61 6.64
N LYS A 180 1.28 6.34 6.69
CA LYS A 180 0.36 6.85 7.73
C LYS A 180 -0.48 5.75 8.38
N ASN A 181 -0.21 4.49 8.05
CA ASN A 181 -0.91 3.32 8.58
C ASN A 181 -0.04 2.06 8.43
N PRO A 182 -0.37 0.96 9.12
CA PRO A 182 0.41 -0.27 9.08
C PRO A 182 0.59 -0.85 7.67
N ALA A 183 -0.49 -0.91 6.89
CA ALA A 183 -0.42 -1.49 5.55
C ALA A 183 0.54 -0.72 4.63
N GLY A 184 0.48 0.61 4.63
CA GLY A 184 1.40 1.46 3.88
C GLY A 184 2.84 1.33 4.34
N PHE A 185 3.06 1.23 5.67
CA PHE A 185 4.40 1.09 6.21
C PHE A 185 5.01 -0.28 5.85
N ASN A 186 4.24 -1.36 5.96
CA ASN A 186 4.67 -2.69 5.57
C ASN A 186 5.01 -2.78 4.07
N GLN A 187 4.24 -2.10 3.22
CA GLN A 187 4.55 -2.02 1.79
C GLN A 187 5.85 -1.23 1.53
N ASN A 188 6.10 -0.15 2.28
CA ASN A 188 7.35 0.61 2.18
C ASN A 188 8.54 -0.26 2.64
N ILE A 189 8.43 -0.96 3.76
CA ILE A 189 9.47 -1.91 4.23
C ILE A 189 9.72 -2.97 3.14
N SER A 190 8.68 -3.60 2.63
CA SER A 190 8.80 -4.63 1.59
C SER A 190 9.52 -4.11 0.34
N ALA A 191 9.18 -2.90 -0.11
CA ALA A 191 9.81 -2.28 -1.27
C ALA A 191 11.29 -1.94 -1.03
N VAL A 192 11.62 -1.41 0.15
CA VAL A 192 13.01 -1.08 0.54
C VAL A 192 13.86 -2.36 0.71
N MET A 193 13.26 -3.46 1.20
CA MET A 193 13.95 -4.73 1.39
C MET A 193 14.14 -5.55 0.09
N GLN A 194 13.46 -5.20 -0.99
CA GLN A 194 13.73 -5.77 -2.32
C GLN A 194 15.12 -5.34 -2.85
N ASP A 195 15.53 -4.13 -2.53
CA ASP A 195 16.88 -3.65 -2.82
C ASP A 195 17.88 -4.31 -1.85
N LYS A 196 18.87 -5.01 -2.38
CA LYS A 196 19.89 -5.73 -1.60
C LYS A 196 21.15 -4.93 -1.31
N THR A 197 21.22 -3.69 -1.78
CA THR A 197 22.33 -2.79 -1.46
C THR A 197 22.31 -2.40 0.01
N GLN A 198 23.49 -2.11 0.56
CA GLN A 198 23.62 -1.61 1.93
C GLN A 198 22.93 -0.25 2.06
N LYS A 199 22.16 -0.07 3.13
CA LYS A 199 21.39 1.16 3.36
C LYS A 199 21.32 1.57 4.82
N ASP A 200 21.32 2.85 5.05
CA ASP A 200 20.92 3.45 6.31
C ASP A 200 19.43 3.85 6.25
N ILE A 201 18.70 3.60 7.30
CA ILE A 201 17.27 3.90 7.38
C ILE A 201 17.03 4.96 8.44
N ILE A 202 16.29 6.01 8.10
CA ILE A 202 15.79 7.01 9.04
C ILE A 202 14.28 6.86 9.12
N ILE A 203 13.76 6.61 10.33
CA ILE A 203 12.32 6.52 10.58
C ILE A 203 11.91 7.72 11.41
N THR A 204 11.10 8.60 10.80
CA THR A 204 10.59 9.80 11.46
C THR A 204 9.12 9.64 11.78
N ILE A 205 8.77 9.74 13.07
CA ILE A 205 7.39 9.64 13.55
C ILE A 205 6.99 10.93 14.24
N ASN A 206 5.87 11.50 13.80
CA ASN A 206 5.25 12.68 14.39
C ASN A 206 3.77 12.37 14.70
N ASP A 207 3.18 13.20 15.58
CA ASP A 207 1.78 13.14 16.00
C ASP A 207 1.08 14.50 15.90
N ASN A 208 1.53 15.36 14.95
CA ASN A 208 0.82 16.58 14.63
C ASN A 208 -0.55 16.26 14.02
N ALA A 209 -1.47 17.21 14.05
CA ALA A 209 -2.83 17.03 13.50
C ALA A 209 -2.84 16.54 12.04
N GLN A 210 -1.85 16.91 11.24
CA GLN A 210 -1.70 16.48 9.84
C GLN A 210 -1.14 15.06 9.70
N ASP A 211 -0.38 14.59 10.70
CA ASP A 211 0.24 13.26 10.71
C ASP A 211 -0.72 12.18 11.25
N GLY A 212 -1.74 12.62 12.01
CA GLY A 212 -2.58 11.78 12.83
C GLY A 212 -2.05 11.68 14.27
N THR A 213 -2.91 11.96 15.24
CA THR A 213 -2.51 12.02 16.67
C THR A 213 -2.36 10.64 17.30
N ASP A 214 -3.01 9.62 16.73
CA ASP A 214 -2.87 8.24 17.20
C ASP A 214 -1.70 7.56 16.50
N ILE A 215 -0.72 7.13 17.30
CA ILE A 215 0.45 6.38 16.84
C ILE A 215 0.42 4.90 17.25
N SER A 216 -0.68 4.41 17.82
CA SER A 216 -0.80 3.01 18.28
C SER A 216 -0.62 2.02 17.14
N TRP A 217 -0.90 2.41 15.91
CA TRP A 217 -0.68 1.64 14.69
C TRP A 217 0.78 1.18 14.47
N LEU A 218 1.76 1.82 15.12
CA LEU A 218 3.17 1.37 15.08
C LEU A 218 3.34 -0.06 15.58
N TRP A 219 2.45 -0.53 16.45
CA TRP A 219 2.51 -1.89 16.98
C TRP A 219 2.03 -2.96 16.00
N ASP A 220 1.36 -2.53 14.94
CA ASP A 220 0.81 -3.39 13.88
C ASP A 220 1.72 -3.47 12.64
N VAL A 221 2.89 -2.82 12.69
CA VAL A 221 3.88 -2.83 11.60
C VAL A 221 4.92 -3.94 11.82
N ASP A 222 5.27 -4.64 10.75
CA ASP A 222 6.24 -5.75 10.74
C ASP A 222 7.70 -5.23 10.67
N PHE A 223 8.11 -4.47 11.70
CA PHE A 223 9.47 -3.90 11.76
C PHE A 223 10.57 -4.95 11.89
N ASP A 224 10.26 -6.16 12.32
CA ASP A 224 11.18 -7.31 12.35
C ASP A 224 11.82 -7.59 10.99
N LEU A 225 11.15 -7.27 9.88
CA LEU A 225 11.69 -7.36 8.53
C LEU A 225 12.91 -6.45 8.28
N LEU A 226 13.11 -5.41 9.10
CA LEU A 226 14.28 -4.54 9.06
C LEU A 226 15.55 -5.18 9.67
N GLY A 227 15.40 -6.29 10.38
CA GLY A 227 16.52 -7.10 10.89
C GLY A 227 17.21 -7.88 9.76
N ASN A 228 17.76 -7.19 8.77
CA ASN A 228 18.31 -7.76 7.54
C ASN A 228 19.73 -7.25 7.30
N ASP A 229 20.60 -8.09 6.76
CA ASP A 229 22.02 -7.77 6.50
C ASP A 229 22.21 -6.57 5.55
N SER A 230 21.22 -6.22 4.75
CA SER A 230 21.25 -5.03 3.89
C SER A 230 20.96 -3.72 4.64
N VAL A 231 20.57 -3.78 5.92
CA VAL A 231 20.36 -2.60 6.77
C VAL A 231 21.59 -2.37 7.64
N LYS A 232 22.35 -1.31 7.32
CA LYS A 232 23.58 -0.96 8.05
C LYS A 232 23.27 -0.32 9.40
N SER A 233 22.32 0.62 9.42
CA SER A 233 21.88 1.28 10.64
C SER A 233 20.44 1.79 10.54
N ILE A 234 19.80 1.97 11.70
CA ILE A 234 18.49 2.61 11.81
C ILE A 234 18.59 3.80 12.76
N THR A 235 18.17 4.97 12.30
CA THR A 235 18.02 6.17 13.11
C THR A 235 16.54 6.49 13.28
N VAL A 236 16.10 6.71 14.52
CA VAL A 236 14.72 7.12 14.81
C VAL A 236 14.69 8.61 15.16
N SER A 237 13.75 9.33 14.55
CA SER A 237 13.68 10.78 14.60
C SER A 237 12.24 11.30 14.72
N GLY A 238 12.09 12.61 14.86
CA GLY A 238 10.79 13.27 15.00
C GLY A 238 10.30 13.33 16.46
N ILE A 239 9.09 13.86 16.63
CA ILE A 239 8.49 14.12 17.97
C ILE A 239 8.32 12.81 18.75
N ARG A 240 7.95 11.71 18.07
CA ARG A 240 7.67 10.41 18.66
C ARG A 240 8.83 9.39 18.49
N CYS A 241 10.05 9.89 18.37
CA CYS A 241 11.26 9.05 18.21
C CYS A 241 11.46 8.06 19.38
N GLN A 242 11.06 8.42 20.59
CA GLN A 242 11.15 7.51 21.75
C GLN A 242 10.20 6.32 21.64
N ASP A 243 8.96 6.56 21.18
CA ASP A 243 7.98 5.50 20.96
C ASP A 243 8.46 4.55 19.84
N MET A 244 8.99 5.11 18.77
CA MET A 244 9.55 4.30 17.68
C MET A 244 10.77 3.49 18.14
N ARG A 245 11.66 4.08 18.95
CA ARG A 245 12.79 3.35 19.53
C ARG A 245 12.33 2.20 20.43
N LEU A 246 11.30 2.46 21.25
CA LEU A 246 10.69 1.43 22.09
C LEU A 246 10.13 0.30 21.22
N ARG A 247 9.40 0.62 20.15
CA ARG A 247 8.84 -0.37 19.22
C ARG A 247 9.93 -1.25 18.60
N LEU A 248 11.03 -0.66 18.11
CA LEU A 248 12.15 -1.41 17.53
C LEU A 248 12.84 -2.31 18.57
N LYS A 249 12.94 -1.86 19.83
CA LYS A 249 13.49 -2.67 20.92
C LYS A 249 12.69 -3.95 21.16
N TYR A 250 11.36 -3.92 20.96
CA TYR A 250 10.50 -5.11 21.12
C TYR A 250 10.68 -6.16 20.03
N VAL A 251 11.35 -5.82 18.93
CA VAL A 251 11.73 -6.75 17.84
C VAL A 251 13.25 -6.92 17.74
N ASP A 252 13.96 -6.60 18.84
CA ASP A 252 15.42 -6.75 18.97
C ASP A 252 16.24 -6.03 17.89
N ILE A 253 15.72 -4.91 17.36
CA ILE A 253 16.40 -4.11 16.34
C ILE A 253 17.09 -2.90 17.02
N PRO A 254 18.43 -2.82 16.94
CA PRO A 254 19.18 -1.67 17.47
C PRO A 254 18.89 -0.41 16.65
N SER A 255 18.75 0.72 17.33
CA SER A 255 18.53 2.01 16.69
C SER A 255 19.22 3.15 17.42
N VAL A 256 19.65 4.16 16.66
CA VAL A 256 20.18 5.43 17.15
C VAL A 256 19.02 6.41 17.29
N LEU A 257 19.00 7.17 18.37
CA LEU A 257 18.00 8.21 18.60
C LEU A 257 18.58 9.58 18.22
N GLU A 258 17.95 10.25 17.28
CA GLU A 258 18.23 11.63 16.91
C GLU A 258 16.89 12.35 16.65
N GLY A 259 16.49 13.22 17.57
CA GLY A 259 15.19 13.93 17.47
C GLY A 259 15.14 14.96 16.36
N ASP A 260 16.28 15.53 15.99
CA ASP A 260 16.41 16.50 14.88
C ASP A 260 16.54 15.74 13.55
N VAL A 261 15.52 15.86 12.69
CA VAL A 261 15.46 15.18 11.39
C VAL A 261 16.57 15.69 10.45
N GLU A 262 16.84 16.96 10.43
CA GLU A 262 17.90 17.53 9.56
C GLU A 262 19.27 17.00 9.97
N LYS A 263 19.53 16.93 11.27
CA LYS A 263 20.77 16.35 11.79
C LYS A 263 20.86 14.86 11.50
N ALA A 264 19.77 14.09 11.68
CA ALA A 264 19.72 12.67 11.35
C ALA A 264 20.11 12.40 9.88
N ILE A 265 19.60 13.22 8.95
CA ILE A 265 19.93 13.14 7.53
C ILE A 265 21.38 13.55 7.28
N ARG A 266 21.82 14.69 7.85
CA ARG A 266 23.16 15.22 7.65
C ARG A 266 24.24 14.23 8.07
N ASP A 267 24.11 13.65 9.26
CA ASP A 267 25.07 12.70 9.80
C ASP A 267 25.24 11.48 8.88
N ARG A 268 24.18 11.03 8.21
CA ARG A 268 24.22 9.88 7.29
C ARG A 268 24.80 10.23 5.90
N VAL A 269 24.61 11.45 5.44
CA VAL A 269 25.10 11.90 4.14
C VAL A 269 26.57 12.37 4.20
N GLU A 270 27.03 12.85 5.35
CA GLU A 270 28.42 13.30 5.56
C GLU A 270 29.40 12.16 5.75
N ASP A 271 28.95 11.01 6.25
CA ASP A 271 29.78 9.81 6.44
C ASP A 271 30.22 9.12 5.14
N GLY A 272 29.81 9.64 3.98
CA GLY A 272 30.40 9.35 2.66
C GLY A 272 30.38 7.87 2.25
N VAL A 273 29.31 7.13 2.55
CA VAL A 273 29.17 5.72 2.18
C VAL A 273 28.17 5.55 1.06
#